data_e7990d1e27279bc5aa6849f2fe5cb69b
#
_entry.id   e7990d1e27279bc5aa6849f2fe5cb69b
#
_cell.length_a   1.000
_cell.length_b   1.000
_cell.length_c   1.000
_cell.angle_alpha   90.00
_cell.angle_beta   90.00
_cell.angle_gamma   90.00
#
_symmetry.space_group_name_H-M   'P 1'
#
loop_
_entity.id
_entity.type
_entity.pdbx_description
1 polymer ?
#
loop_
_entity_poly.entity_id
_entity_poly.type
_entity_poly.pdbx_seq_one_letter_code
_entity_poly.pdbx_strand_id
1 'polypeptide(L)'
;MTEPKVSLHRACRVRKERFGLLFYDSRGPRLLFAETGDLLEPGFFTGEVSVHETLDRFTDTEHRKVTGLLSHLAKKGFIREQQIC
;
A
#
# COMPACT_ATOMS: atom_id res chain seq x y z
N MET A 1 -12.48 1.77 18.94
CA MET A 1 -11.70 2.40 17.89
C MET A 1 -11.04 1.36 17.03
N THR A 2 -11.10 1.58 15.75
CA THR A 2 -10.56 0.63 14.81
C THR A 2 -9.35 1.23 14.12
N GLU A 3 -8.39 0.38 13.80
CA GLU A 3 -7.21 0.79 13.06
C GLU A 3 -7.59 1.15 11.63
N PRO A 4 -6.84 2.08 10.99
CA PRO A 4 -6.97 2.27 9.56
C PRO A 4 -6.62 0.96 8.85
N LYS A 5 -7.39 0.64 7.84
CA LYS A 5 -7.14 -0.55 7.05
C LYS A 5 -6.83 -0.15 5.62
N VAL A 6 -5.84 -0.83 5.07
CA VAL A 6 -5.50 -0.71 3.67
C VAL A 6 -5.75 -2.06 3.04
N SER A 7 -6.60 -2.08 2.03
CA SER A 7 -6.92 -3.32 1.33
C SER A 7 -6.72 -3.15 -0.15
N LEU A 8 -6.07 -4.12 -0.76
CA LEU A 8 -5.92 -4.16 -2.19
C LEU A 8 -7.28 -4.45 -2.83
N HIS A 9 -7.60 -3.77 -3.92
CA HIS A 9 -8.81 -4.09 -4.67
C HIS A 9 -8.71 -5.53 -5.17
N ARG A 10 -9.82 -6.27 -5.16
CA ARG A 10 -9.80 -7.70 -5.48
C ARG A 10 -9.31 -8.01 -6.89
N ALA A 11 -9.41 -7.06 -7.81
CA ALA A 11 -8.91 -7.21 -9.17
C ALA A 11 -7.42 -6.87 -9.29
N CYS A 12 -6.81 -6.46 -8.19
CA CYS A 12 -5.43 -6.03 -8.18
C CYS A 12 -4.53 -7.02 -7.47
N ARG A 13 -3.26 -7.01 -7.82
CA ARG A 13 -2.24 -7.82 -7.18
C ARG A 13 -1.04 -6.95 -6.88
N VAL A 14 -0.26 -7.34 -5.88
CA VAL A 14 0.96 -6.65 -5.55
C VAL A 14 2.07 -7.68 -5.42
N ARG A 15 3.25 -7.32 -5.89
CA ARG A 15 4.40 -8.23 -5.88
C ARG A 15 5.64 -7.46 -5.44
N LYS A 16 6.48 -8.11 -4.66
CA LYS A 16 7.75 -7.53 -4.24
C LYS A 16 8.74 -7.60 -5.40
N GLU A 17 9.36 -6.47 -5.68
CA GLU A 17 10.40 -6.36 -6.69
C GLU A 17 11.66 -5.83 -6.04
N ARG A 18 12.77 -5.84 -6.78
CA ARG A 18 14.06 -5.42 -6.25
C ARG A 18 14.03 -4.02 -5.67
N PHE A 19 13.31 -3.12 -6.31
CA PHE A 19 13.32 -1.70 -5.93
C PHE A 19 12.08 -1.28 -5.16
N GLY A 20 11.15 -2.17 -4.93
CA GLY A 20 9.92 -1.81 -4.27
C GLY A 20 8.80 -2.77 -4.56
N LEU A 21 7.64 -2.23 -4.89
CA LEU A 21 6.44 -3.03 -5.13
C LEU A 21 5.87 -2.75 -6.50
N LEU A 22 5.40 -3.80 -7.15
CA LEU A 22 4.70 -3.69 -8.42
C LEU A 22 3.24 -4.01 -8.19
N PHE A 23 2.38 -3.08 -8.58
CA PHE A 23 0.93 -3.24 -8.49
C PHE A 23 0.37 -3.49 -9.88
N TYR A 24 -0.52 -4.47 -9.98
CA TYR A 24 -1.14 -4.85 -11.24
C TYR A 24 -2.65 -4.83 -11.08
N ASP A 25 -3.34 -4.22 -12.06
CA ASP A 25 -4.80 -4.13 -12.08
C ASP A 25 -5.30 -4.85 -13.33
N SER A 26 -6.03 -5.94 -13.14
CA SER A 26 -6.51 -6.77 -14.26
C SER A 26 -7.76 -6.24 -14.95
N ARG A 27 -8.43 -5.24 -14.38
CA ARG A 27 -9.65 -4.70 -14.96
C ARG A 27 -9.44 -4.00 -16.29
N GLY A 28 -8.35 -3.29 -16.41
CA GLY A 28 -7.89 -2.73 -17.68
C GLY A 28 -6.39 -2.72 -17.53
N PRO A 29 -5.65 -3.63 -18.15
CA PRO A 29 -4.29 -3.93 -17.73
C PRO A 29 -3.46 -2.69 -17.44
N ARG A 30 -3.21 -2.43 -16.17
CA ARG A 30 -2.44 -1.29 -15.70
C ARG A 30 -1.39 -1.78 -14.72
N LEU A 31 -0.24 -1.19 -14.80
CA LEU A 31 0.85 -1.45 -13.87
C LEU A 31 1.23 -0.16 -13.18
N LEU A 32 1.56 -0.26 -11.91
CA LEU A 32 2.09 0.86 -11.15
C LEU A 32 3.25 0.36 -10.33
N PHE A 33 4.40 0.96 -10.52
CA PHE A 33 5.60 0.59 -9.78
C PHE A 33 5.88 1.62 -8.69
N ALA A 34 6.04 1.15 -7.46
CA ALA A 34 6.32 2.02 -6.33
C ALA A 34 7.75 1.76 -5.85
N GLU A 35 8.58 2.77 -5.92
CA GLU A 35 9.98 2.67 -5.50
C GLU A 35 10.07 2.85 -3.99
N THR A 36 9.67 1.83 -3.26
CA THR A 36 9.67 1.87 -1.80
C THR A 36 10.84 1.11 -1.19
N GLY A 37 11.70 0.51 -2.03
CA GLY A 37 12.78 -0.32 -1.52
C GLY A 37 12.22 -1.41 -0.61
N ASP A 38 12.73 -1.46 0.61
CA ASP A 38 12.30 -2.45 1.59
C ASP A 38 11.34 -1.88 2.65
N LEU A 39 10.79 -0.70 2.42
CA LEU A 39 9.89 -0.08 3.39
C LEU A 39 8.60 -0.86 3.59
N LEU A 40 8.07 -1.41 2.51
CA LEU A 40 6.78 -2.10 2.55
C LEU A 40 6.90 -3.50 1.98
N GLU A 41 6.12 -4.40 2.55
CA GLU A 41 5.97 -5.76 2.04
C GLU A 41 4.58 -5.93 1.44
N PRO A 42 4.39 -6.88 0.52
CA PRO A 42 3.05 -7.14 -0.02
C PRO A 42 2.00 -7.41 1.06
N GLY A 43 2.40 -8.03 2.17
CA GLY A 43 1.49 -8.33 3.27
C GLY A 43 0.84 -7.10 3.89
N PHE A 44 1.45 -5.93 3.72
CA PHE A 44 0.88 -4.66 4.17
C PHE A 44 -0.47 -4.40 3.47
N PHE A 45 -0.60 -4.84 2.23
CA PHE A 45 -1.79 -4.59 1.41
C PHE A 45 -2.77 -5.75 1.43
N THR A 46 -2.39 -6.89 2.01
CA THR A 46 -3.24 -8.07 2.06
C THR A 46 -3.76 -8.36 3.47
N GLY A 47 -3.39 -7.51 4.43
CA GLY A 47 -3.85 -7.68 5.81
C GLY A 47 -2.99 -8.60 6.65
N GLU A 48 -1.89 -9.11 6.12
CA GLU A 48 -1.01 -9.99 6.87
C GLU A 48 -0.15 -9.24 7.87
N VAL A 49 0.06 -7.94 7.63
CA VAL A 49 0.91 -7.09 8.46
C VAL A 49 0.06 -5.93 8.95
N SER A 50 0.22 -5.55 10.20
CA SER A 50 -0.52 -4.43 10.77
C SER A 50 -0.06 -3.11 10.16
N VAL A 51 -1.00 -2.34 9.64
CA VAL A 51 -0.72 -1.02 9.10
C VAL A 51 -0.20 -0.10 10.19
N HIS A 52 -0.85 -0.14 11.34
CA HIS A 52 -0.50 0.73 12.47
C HIS A 52 0.93 0.47 12.95
N GLU A 53 1.27 -0.79 13.17
CA GLU A 53 2.61 -1.16 13.63
C GLU A 53 3.68 -0.81 12.60
N THR A 54 3.36 -1.02 11.32
CA THR A 54 4.29 -0.71 10.25
C THR A 54 4.58 0.78 10.19
N LEU A 55 3.54 1.60 10.25
CA LEU A 55 3.71 3.06 10.19
C LEU A 55 4.44 3.60 11.39
N ASP A 56 4.25 2.99 12.57
CA ASP A 56 4.91 3.43 13.80
C ASP A 56 6.42 3.28 13.76
N ARG A 57 6.93 2.39 12.91
CA ARG A 57 8.36 2.14 12.81
C ARG A 57 9.07 3.08 11.84
N PHE A 58 8.30 3.88 11.11
CA PHE A 58 8.89 4.77 10.10
C PHE A 58 9.35 6.07 10.70
N THR A 59 10.40 6.65 10.11
CA THR A 59 10.78 8.02 10.37
C THR A 59 9.70 8.94 9.78
N ASP A 60 9.73 10.22 10.13
CA ASP A 60 8.78 11.18 9.59
C ASP A 60 8.82 11.24 8.07
N THR A 61 10.02 11.19 7.51
CA THR A 61 10.20 11.21 6.06
C THR A 61 9.61 9.96 5.42
N GLU A 62 9.88 8.80 6.00
CA GLU A 62 9.35 7.54 5.49
C GLU A 62 7.84 7.48 5.61
N HIS A 63 7.31 7.94 6.73
CA HIS A 63 5.88 7.98 6.96
C HIS A 63 5.18 8.83 5.89
N ARG A 64 5.75 9.99 5.60
CA ARG A 64 5.21 10.91 4.61
C ARG A 64 5.24 10.30 3.20
N LYS A 65 6.33 9.62 2.89
CA LYS A 65 6.50 8.94 1.60
C LYS A 65 5.44 7.85 1.42
N VAL A 66 5.23 7.06 2.45
CA VAL A 66 4.27 5.95 2.39
C VAL A 66 2.84 6.48 2.33
N THR A 67 2.49 7.49 3.12
CA THR A 67 1.13 8.05 3.07
C THR A 67 0.84 8.68 1.72
N GLY A 68 1.84 9.31 1.11
CA GLY A 68 1.69 9.84 -0.25
C GLY A 68 1.43 8.73 -1.26
N LEU A 69 2.13 7.63 -1.13
CA LEU A 69 1.92 6.46 -2.00
C LEU A 69 0.50 5.90 -1.80
N LEU A 70 0.05 5.76 -0.56
CA LEU A 70 -1.28 5.22 -0.29
C LEU A 70 -2.36 6.11 -0.91
N SER A 71 -2.22 7.42 -0.79
CA SER A 71 -3.15 8.36 -1.43
C SER A 71 -3.18 8.17 -2.94
N HIS A 72 -2.01 8.02 -3.53
CA HIS A 72 -1.89 7.84 -4.96
C HIS A 72 -2.55 6.53 -5.42
N LEU A 73 -2.29 5.45 -4.68
CA LEU A 73 -2.89 4.15 -4.99
C LEU A 73 -4.41 4.18 -4.85
N ALA A 74 -4.91 4.87 -3.84
CA ALA A 74 -6.34 4.99 -3.62
C ALA A 74 -7.00 5.78 -4.76
N LYS A 75 -6.37 6.86 -5.20
CA LYS A 75 -6.85 7.65 -6.31
C LYS A 75 -6.91 6.85 -7.61
N LYS A 76 -5.94 5.97 -7.81
CA LYS A 76 -5.89 5.15 -9.01
C LYS A 76 -6.78 3.90 -8.91
N GLY A 77 -7.36 3.66 -7.76
CA GLY A 77 -8.27 2.53 -7.58
C GLY A 77 -7.60 1.20 -7.29
N PHE A 78 -6.30 1.21 -6.96
CA PHE A 78 -5.60 -0.03 -6.62
C PHE A 78 -5.91 -0.51 -5.22
N ILE A 79 -6.18 0.41 -4.30
CA ILE A 79 -6.44 0.06 -2.90
C ILE A 79 -7.65 0.82 -2.39
N ARG A 80 -8.18 0.32 -1.28
CA ARG A 80 -9.17 1.02 -0.48
C ARG A 80 -8.54 1.36 0.84
N GLU A 81 -8.65 2.61 1.24
CA GLU A 81 -8.30 3.03 2.58
C GLU A 81 -9.59 3.17 3.35
N GLN A 82 -9.69 2.46 4.45
CA GLN A 82 -10.82 2.61 5.33
C GLN A 82 -10.34 3.22 6.62
N GLN A 83 -10.81 4.41 6.90
CA GLN A 83 -10.62 5.05 8.18
C GLN A 83 -11.95 5.13 8.86
N ILE A 84 -11.99 4.63 10.06
CA ILE A 84 -13.20 4.72 10.85
C ILE A 84 -13.00 5.82 11.87
N CYS A 85 -13.79 6.84 11.73
CA CYS A 85 -13.73 7.99 12.62
C CYS A 85 -14.58 7.76 13.84
#